data_3346e4dbd36962dafe7f7e914e8ecfcc
#
_entry.id   3346e4dbd36962dafe7f7e914e8ecfcc
#
_cell.length_a   1.000
_cell.length_b   1.000
_cell.length_c   1.000
_cell.angle_alpha   90.00
_cell.angle_beta   90.00
_cell.angle_gamma   90.00
#
_symmetry.space_group_name_H-M   'P 1'
#
loop_
_entity.id
_entity.type
_entity.pdbx_description
1 polymer ?
#
loop_
_entity_poly.entity_id
_entity_poly.type
_entity_poly.pdbx_seq_one_letter_code
_entity_poly.pdbx_strand_id
1 'polypeptide(L)'
;MPSSRKGTTRTWGWIDRAWPMAAGLLLVAGVVMVAAAPAAQKTAVEPDKVAAFMRAKLGHAQNVLEGLAVEDFDLIDRGANDLALASQASSWQVLQTADYARHSDEFRRSCNALRAAAKARNLDGAALAWMEVTMKCIQCHKYVRDAERGR
;
A
#
# COMPACT_ATOMS: atom_id res chain seq x y z
N MET A 1 -23.05 47.16 52.74
CA MET A 1 -24.11 48.21 52.56
C MET A 1 -24.70 48.05 51.16
N PRO A 2 -25.93 48.32 51.04
CA PRO A 2 -27.01 47.34 50.82
C PRO A 2 -27.61 47.46 49.39
N SER A 3 -28.44 46.56 49.00
CA SER A 3 -29.91 46.68 48.76
C SER A 3 -30.33 45.63 47.73
N SER A 4 -31.01 44.59 48.05
CA SER A 4 -32.43 44.43 48.29
C SER A 4 -33.35 44.97 47.16
N ARG A 5 -34.08 44.07 46.47
CA ARG A 5 -35.50 44.03 46.26
C ARG A 5 -35.84 42.87 45.32
N LYS A 6 -36.49 41.82 45.75
CA LYS A 6 -37.92 41.60 46.04
C LYS A 6 -38.82 41.68 44.77
N GLY A 7 -39.48 40.57 44.55
CA GLY A 7 -40.87 40.46 44.17
C GLY A 7 -41.10 40.29 42.69
N THR A 8 -41.93 39.45 42.18
CA THR A 8 -43.27 39.04 42.66
C THR A 8 -43.72 37.80 41.88
N THR A 9 -44.38 36.95 42.58
CA THR A 9 -45.22 35.87 42.11
C THR A 9 -46.40 36.38 41.26
N ARG A 10 -46.69 35.63 40.19
CA ARG A 10 -48.08 35.58 39.70
C ARG A 10 -48.41 34.22 39.14
N THR A 11 -49.13 33.51 39.93
CA THR A 11 -50.04 32.38 39.58
C THR A 11 -51.19 32.92 38.76
N TRP A 12 -51.67 32.15 37.85
CA TRP A 12 -53.05 32.06 37.30
C TRP A 12 -52.90 31.36 35.95
N GLY A 13 -53.59 30.34 35.57
CA GLY A 13 -54.82 29.74 36.07
C GLY A 13 -55.24 28.73 34.99
N TRP A 14 -55.64 27.64 35.44
CA TRP A 14 -56.60 26.68 34.89
C TRP A 14 -57.19 27.01 33.50
N ILE A 15 -57.04 26.14 32.51
CA ILE A 15 -58.19 25.71 31.71
C ILE A 15 -57.94 24.24 31.33
N ASP A 16 -58.71 23.35 31.95
CA ASP A 16 -58.98 22.01 31.47
C ASP A 16 -59.60 22.06 30.09
N ARG A 17 -59.01 21.34 29.14
CA ARG A 17 -59.78 20.85 28.02
C ARG A 17 -59.26 19.47 27.63
N ALA A 18 -59.99 18.52 28.15
CA ALA A 18 -60.03 17.18 27.65
C ALA A 18 -60.37 17.18 26.13
N TRP A 19 -59.58 16.54 25.33
CA TRP A 19 -60.00 16.10 24.01
C TRP A 19 -59.52 14.70 23.72
N PRO A 20 -60.32 13.94 23.02
CA PRO A 20 -60.33 12.49 23.14
C PRO A 20 -59.30 11.80 22.23
N MET A 21 -59.01 10.58 22.62
CA MET A 21 -58.38 9.52 21.92
C MET A 21 -58.64 9.53 20.41
N ALA A 22 -57.58 9.68 19.63
CA ALA A 22 -57.50 9.11 18.27
C ALA A 22 -56.24 8.32 18.20
N ALA A 23 -56.41 7.02 18.26
CA ALA A 23 -55.37 6.02 18.03
C ALA A 23 -54.85 6.15 16.58
N GLY A 24 -53.66 6.68 16.42
CA GLY A 24 -52.94 6.66 15.18
C GLY A 24 -51.67 5.81 15.34
N LEU A 25 -51.78 4.53 15.05
CA LEU A 25 -50.68 3.59 15.00
C LEU A 25 -49.87 3.88 13.76
N LEU A 26 -48.90 4.78 13.85
CA LEU A 26 -47.90 4.99 12.83
C LEU A 26 -46.81 3.95 13.00
N LEU A 27 -46.91 2.84 12.26
CA LEU A 27 -45.83 1.90 11.96
C LEU A 27 -44.75 2.65 11.13
N VAL A 28 -43.77 3.19 11.80
CA VAL A 28 -42.54 3.63 11.15
C VAL A 28 -41.75 2.37 10.80
N ALA A 29 -41.94 1.85 9.59
CA ALA A 29 -41.08 0.86 9.03
C ALA A 29 -39.71 1.50 8.77
N GLY A 30 -38.81 1.38 9.75
CA GLY A 30 -37.42 1.76 9.62
C GLY A 30 -36.78 0.85 8.57
N VAL A 31 -36.63 1.34 7.34
CA VAL A 31 -35.76 0.72 6.32
C VAL A 31 -34.32 0.93 6.78
N VAL A 32 -33.76 -0.08 7.45
CA VAL A 32 -32.31 -0.14 7.70
C VAL A 32 -31.64 -0.37 6.35
N MET A 33 -31.22 0.72 5.69
CA MET A 33 -30.29 0.63 4.59
C MET A 33 -28.94 0.17 5.14
N VAL A 34 -28.71 -1.13 5.11
CA VAL A 34 -27.36 -1.67 5.26
C VAL A 34 -26.60 -1.24 4.02
N ALA A 35 -25.84 -0.16 4.15
CA ALA A 35 -24.84 0.20 3.16
C ALA A 35 -23.80 -0.94 3.12
N ALA A 36 -23.94 -1.85 2.16
CA ALA A 36 -22.90 -2.80 1.88
C ALA A 36 -21.65 -2.00 1.47
N ALA A 37 -20.65 -1.98 2.36
CA ALA A 37 -19.34 -1.45 2.01
C ALA A 37 -18.87 -2.20 0.76
N PRO A 38 -18.38 -1.49 -0.28
CA PRO A 38 -17.84 -2.16 -1.44
C PRO A 38 -16.70 -3.06 -0.95
N ALA A 39 -16.87 -4.37 -1.10
CA ALA A 39 -15.79 -5.31 -0.88
C ALA A 39 -14.64 -4.85 -1.77
N ALA A 40 -13.50 -4.51 -1.16
CA ALA A 40 -12.29 -4.16 -1.89
C ALA A 40 -11.99 -5.29 -2.87
N GLN A 41 -12.31 -5.08 -4.14
CA GLN A 41 -11.98 -6.02 -5.19
C GLN A 41 -10.47 -6.11 -5.23
N LYS A 42 -9.93 -7.24 -4.74
CA LYS A 42 -8.58 -7.67 -5.07
C LYS A 42 -8.53 -7.74 -6.58
N THR A 43 -7.98 -6.72 -7.23
CA THR A 43 -7.61 -6.81 -8.64
C THR A 43 -6.51 -7.86 -8.71
N ALA A 44 -6.87 -9.09 -9.04
CA ALA A 44 -5.89 -10.11 -9.36
C ALA A 44 -5.10 -9.59 -10.56
N VAL A 45 -3.81 -9.32 -10.36
CA VAL A 45 -2.94 -8.91 -11.46
C VAL A 45 -2.89 -10.08 -12.43
N GLU A 46 -3.21 -9.83 -13.72
CA GLU A 46 -3.25 -10.88 -14.74
C GLU A 46 -1.88 -11.58 -14.86
N PRO A 47 -1.82 -12.91 -14.81
CA PRO A 47 -0.57 -13.67 -14.82
C PRO A 47 0.34 -13.32 -15.99
N ASP A 48 -0.21 -13.08 -17.18
CA ASP A 48 0.55 -12.72 -18.37
C ASP A 48 1.22 -11.33 -18.24
N LYS A 49 0.54 -10.38 -17.59
CA LYS A 49 1.12 -9.06 -17.31
C LYS A 49 2.27 -9.14 -16.30
N VAL A 50 2.12 -9.98 -15.28
CA VAL A 50 3.21 -10.23 -14.32
C VAL A 50 4.40 -10.88 -15.01
N ALA A 51 4.16 -11.89 -15.86
CA ALA A 51 5.22 -12.57 -16.60
C ALA A 51 5.97 -11.61 -17.56
N ALA A 52 5.24 -10.78 -18.31
CA ALA A 52 5.84 -9.77 -19.18
C ALA A 52 6.67 -8.74 -18.39
N PHE A 53 6.14 -8.28 -17.26
CA PHE A 53 6.84 -7.37 -16.36
C PHE A 53 8.13 -7.99 -15.80
N MET A 54 8.10 -9.25 -15.37
CA MET A 54 9.29 -9.95 -14.88
C MET A 54 10.33 -10.19 -15.96
N ARG A 55 9.95 -10.38 -17.23
CA ARG A 55 10.89 -10.44 -18.37
C ARG A 55 11.55 -9.09 -18.62
N ALA A 56 10.80 -7.98 -18.57
CA ALA A 56 11.38 -6.64 -18.70
C ALA A 56 12.41 -6.38 -17.59
N LYS A 57 12.07 -6.74 -16.35
CA LYS A 57 12.97 -6.65 -15.20
C LYS A 57 14.25 -7.48 -15.40
N LEU A 58 14.14 -8.67 -15.98
CA LEU A 58 15.30 -9.50 -16.30
C LEU A 58 16.20 -8.81 -17.32
N GLY A 59 15.65 -8.06 -18.30
CA GLY A 59 16.43 -7.24 -19.23
C GLY A 59 17.28 -6.18 -18.51
N HIS A 60 16.71 -5.48 -17.50
CA HIS A 60 17.49 -4.53 -16.69
C HIS A 60 18.59 -5.23 -15.89
N ALA A 61 18.36 -6.45 -15.41
CA ALA A 61 19.36 -7.26 -14.73
C ALA A 61 20.51 -7.68 -15.68
N GLN A 62 20.21 -8.00 -16.94
CA GLN A 62 21.21 -8.31 -17.98
C GLN A 62 22.08 -7.09 -18.26
N ASN A 63 21.51 -5.88 -18.34
CA ASN A 63 22.28 -4.64 -18.52
C ASN A 63 23.29 -4.43 -17.37
N VAL A 64 22.89 -4.73 -16.13
CA VAL A 64 23.83 -4.65 -14.99
C VAL A 64 24.97 -5.66 -15.16
N LEU A 65 24.65 -6.90 -15.51
CA LEU A 65 25.66 -7.95 -15.69
C LEU A 65 26.61 -7.61 -16.83
N GLU A 66 26.10 -7.11 -17.95
CA GLU A 66 26.92 -6.62 -19.08
C GLU A 66 27.83 -5.48 -18.63
N GLY A 67 27.28 -4.46 -17.96
CA GLY A 67 28.05 -3.34 -17.45
C GLY A 67 29.17 -3.76 -16.49
N LEU A 68 28.93 -4.75 -15.63
CA LEU A 68 29.98 -5.33 -14.79
C LEU A 68 31.07 -6.03 -15.59
N ALA A 69 30.68 -6.76 -16.63
CA ALA A 69 31.63 -7.53 -17.46
C ALA A 69 32.54 -6.64 -18.29
N VAL A 70 32.06 -5.45 -18.72
CA VAL A 70 32.80 -4.53 -19.57
C VAL A 70 33.26 -3.25 -18.87
N GLU A 71 33.08 -3.16 -17.54
CA GLU A 71 33.39 -1.98 -16.69
C GLU A 71 32.65 -0.70 -17.12
N ASP A 72 31.44 -0.83 -17.68
CA ASP A 72 30.54 0.31 -17.97
C ASP A 72 29.71 0.68 -16.75
N PHE A 73 30.24 1.60 -15.93
CA PHE A 73 29.60 2.06 -14.70
C PHE A 73 28.28 2.79 -14.97
N ASP A 74 28.13 3.45 -16.12
CA ASP A 74 26.88 4.12 -16.49
C ASP A 74 25.78 3.10 -16.82
N LEU A 75 26.15 2.00 -17.48
CA LEU A 75 25.24 0.90 -17.76
C LEU A 75 24.81 0.20 -16.47
N ILE A 76 25.73 0.01 -15.53
CA ILE A 76 25.43 -0.53 -14.18
C ILE A 76 24.45 0.39 -13.44
N ASP A 77 24.72 1.72 -13.37
CA ASP A 77 23.83 2.66 -12.66
C ASP A 77 22.43 2.70 -13.30
N ARG A 78 22.34 2.77 -14.63
CA ARG A 78 21.06 2.75 -15.34
C ARG A 78 20.28 1.47 -15.07
N GLY A 79 20.90 0.30 -15.25
CA GLY A 79 20.25 -0.99 -15.02
C GLY A 79 19.75 -1.15 -13.59
N ALA A 80 20.56 -0.76 -12.60
CA ALA A 80 20.20 -0.80 -11.19
C ALA A 80 19.08 0.20 -10.83
N ASN A 81 19.08 1.40 -11.46
CA ASN A 81 18.01 2.37 -11.32
C ASN A 81 16.68 1.83 -11.86
N ASP A 82 16.68 1.23 -13.04
CA ASP A 82 15.49 0.69 -13.67
C ASP A 82 14.92 -0.49 -12.88
N LEU A 83 15.79 -1.33 -12.29
CA LEU A 83 15.40 -2.36 -11.33
C LEU A 83 14.70 -1.78 -10.09
N ALA A 84 15.24 -0.69 -9.53
CA ALA A 84 14.66 -0.03 -8.38
C ALA A 84 13.30 0.60 -8.72
N LEU A 85 13.19 1.28 -9.86
CA LEU A 85 11.95 1.89 -10.34
C LEU A 85 10.88 0.83 -10.66
N ALA A 86 11.25 -0.28 -11.28
CA ALA A 86 10.35 -1.39 -11.56
C ALA A 86 9.67 -1.89 -10.28
N SER A 87 10.37 -1.89 -9.13
CA SER A 87 9.80 -2.32 -7.84
C SER A 87 8.70 -1.40 -7.29
N GLN A 88 8.49 -0.23 -7.89
CA GLN A 88 7.45 0.73 -7.51
C GLN A 88 6.20 0.63 -8.40
N ALA A 89 6.27 -0.12 -9.50
CA ALA A 89 5.16 -0.29 -10.41
C ALA A 89 4.00 -1.07 -9.75
N SER A 90 2.75 -0.78 -10.16
CA SER A 90 1.57 -1.51 -9.66
C SER A 90 1.60 -3.00 -9.97
N SER A 91 2.19 -3.39 -11.11
CA SER A 91 2.42 -4.79 -11.50
C SER A 91 3.43 -5.54 -10.62
N TRP A 92 4.20 -4.82 -9.79
CA TRP A 92 5.05 -5.40 -8.74
C TRP A 92 4.24 -5.83 -7.51
N GLN A 93 3.10 -5.18 -7.23
CA GLN A 93 2.32 -5.34 -6.00
C GLN A 93 1.38 -6.56 -6.07
N VAL A 94 1.95 -7.76 -6.29
CA VAL A 94 1.19 -9.00 -6.45
C VAL A 94 0.63 -9.56 -5.13
N LEU A 95 1.23 -9.20 -3.99
CA LEU A 95 0.79 -9.56 -2.65
C LEU A 95 0.68 -8.31 -1.76
N GLN A 96 -0.34 -8.29 -0.89
CA GLN A 96 -0.59 -7.19 0.05
C GLN A 96 -0.25 -7.64 1.48
N THR A 97 1.01 -8.04 1.70
CA THR A 97 1.51 -8.49 3.01
C THR A 97 2.69 -7.65 3.48
N ALA A 98 2.88 -7.55 4.80
CA ALA A 98 4.01 -6.84 5.38
C ALA A 98 5.36 -7.45 4.94
N ASP A 99 5.43 -8.77 4.84
CA ASP A 99 6.64 -9.45 4.37
C ASP A 99 6.95 -9.15 2.91
N TYR A 100 5.93 -9.08 2.05
CA TYR A 100 6.14 -8.69 0.65
C TYR A 100 6.67 -7.25 0.55
N ALA A 101 6.10 -6.32 1.32
CA ALA A 101 6.57 -4.94 1.38
C ALA A 101 8.04 -4.88 1.86
N ARG A 102 8.39 -5.64 2.90
CA ARG A 102 9.77 -5.75 3.41
C ARG A 102 10.73 -6.26 2.33
N HIS A 103 10.39 -7.34 1.62
CA HIS A 103 11.22 -7.86 0.52
C HIS A 103 11.41 -6.82 -0.60
N SER A 104 10.36 -6.07 -0.93
CA SER A 104 10.43 -5.00 -1.92
C SER A 104 11.35 -3.86 -1.48
N ASP A 105 11.31 -3.47 -0.20
CA ASP A 105 12.18 -2.44 0.37
C ASP A 105 13.64 -2.89 0.42
N GLU A 106 13.90 -4.13 0.82
CA GLU A 106 15.24 -4.71 0.82
C GLU A 106 15.84 -4.75 -0.58
N PHE A 107 15.05 -5.16 -1.58
CA PHE A 107 15.47 -5.15 -2.96
C PHE A 107 15.86 -3.75 -3.45
N ARG A 108 15.04 -2.73 -3.17
CA ARG A 108 15.35 -1.33 -3.55
C ARG A 108 16.62 -0.83 -2.88
N ARG A 109 16.84 -1.16 -1.59
CA ARG A 109 18.08 -0.80 -0.89
C ARG A 109 19.31 -1.43 -1.56
N SER A 110 19.24 -2.70 -1.93
CA SER A 110 20.34 -3.37 -2.63
C SER A 110 20.62 -2.76 -4.01
N CYS A 111 19.58 -2.40 -4.78
CA CYS A 111 19.74 -1.67 -6.04
C CYS A 111 20.40 -0.30 -5.83
N ASN A 112 20.03 0.43 -4.77
CA ASN A 112 20.65 1.73 -4.48
C ASN A 112 22.12 1.59 -4.03
N ALA A 113 22.46 0.53 -3.30
CA ALA A 113 23.86 0.24 -2.95
C ALA A 113 24.69 -0.05 -4.21
N LEU A 114 24.16 -0.84 -5.16
CA LEU A 114 24.78 -1.10 -6.45
C LEU A 114 25.02 0.21 -7.24
N ARG A 115 24.02 1.09 -7.28
CA ARG A 115 24.15 2.41 -7.92
C ARG A 115 25.23 3.27 -7.26
N ALA A 116 25.31 3.26 -5.94
CA ALA A 116 26.34 4.00 -5.20
C ALA A 116 27.74 3.50 -5.54
N ALA A 117 27.94 2.17 -5.62
CA ALA A 117 29.21 1.57 -6.04
C ALA A 117 29.56 1.93 -7.48
N ALA A 118 28.59 1.88 -8.40
CA ALA A 118 28.80 2.28 -9.80
C ALA A 118 29.21 3.76 -9.92
N LYS A 119 28.55 4.66 -9.22
CA LYS A 119 28.89 6.10 -9.18
C LYS A 119 30.28 6.36 -8.60
N ALA A 120 30.69 5.56 -7.63
CA ALA A 120 32.03 5.61 -7.06
C ALA A 120 33.08 4.93 -7.97
N ARG A 121 32.69 4.38 -9.14
CA ARG A 121 33.52 3.61 -10.06
C ARG A 121 34.28 2.46 -9.37
N ASN A 122 33.64 1.86 -8.38
CA ASN A 122 34.16 0.73 -7.61
C ASN A 122 33.59 -0.58 -8.17
N LEU A 123 34.33 -1.23 -9.06
CA LEU A 123 33.88 -2.45 -9.76
C LEU A 123 33.64 -3.61 -8.76
N ASP A 124 34.56 -3.84 -7.84
CA ASP A 124 34.45 -4.93 -6.85
C ASP A 124 33.25 -4.72 -5.93
N GLY A 125 33.05 -3.46 -5.48
CA GLY A 125 31.89 -3.07 -4.69
C GLY A 125 30.59 -3.23 -5.46
N ALA A 126 30.57 -2.91 -6.76
CA ALA A 126 29.42 -3.11 -7.63
C ALA A 126 29.12 -4.60 -7.84
N ALA A 127 30.13 -5.43 -8.04
CA ALA A 127 29.97 -6.87 -8.17
C ALA A 127 29.38 -7.51 -6.89
N LEU A 128 29.87 -7.12 -5.71
CA LEU A 128 29.32 -7.57 -4.42
C LEU A 128 27.86 -7.11 -4.23
N ALA A 129 27.54 -5.84 -4.52
CA ALA A 129 26.19 -5.33 -4.45
C ALA A 129 25.25 -6.03 -5.45
N TRP A 130 25.75 -6.39 -6.63
CA TRP A 130 24.99 -7.18 -7.61
C TRP A 130 24.63 -8.58 -7.09
N MET A 131 25.56 -9.25 -6.41
CA MET A 131 25.25 -10.52 -5.75
C MET A 131 24.13 -10.36 -4.72
N GLU A 132 24.15 -9.28 -3.94
CA GLU A 132 23.06 -8.99 -2.99
C GLU A 132 21.72 -8.77 -3.70
N VAL A 133 21.66 -7.95 -4.76
CA VAL A 133 20.45 -7.77 -5.58
C VAL A 133 19.92 -9.11 -6.07
N THR A 134 20.78 -9.98 -6.57
CA THR A 134 20.42 -11.33 -7.04
C THR A 134 19.81 -12.16 -5.91
N MET A 135 20.41 -12.14 -4.71
CA MET A 135 19.88 -12.85 -3.55
C MET A 135 18.50 -12.33 -3.13
N LYS A 136 18.26 -11.01 -3.20
CA LYS A 136 16.94 -10.43 -2.94
C LYS A 136 15.88 -10.87 -3.96
N CYS A 137 16.26 -11.01 -5.23
CA CYS A 137 15.38 -11.60 -6.24
C CYS A 137 14.95 -13.03 -5.85
N ILE A 138 15.91 -13.87 -5.49
CA ILE A 138 15.67 -15.28 -5.13
C ILE A 138 14.80 -15.37 -3.87
N GLN A 139 15.11 -14.59 -2.83
CA GLN A 139 14.36 -14.59 -1.57
C GLN A 139 12.90 -14.19 -1.77
N CYS A 140 12.66 -13.09 -2.53
CA CYS A 140 11.30 -12.64 -2.85
C CYS A 140 10.55 -13.70 -3.65
N HIS A 141 11.16 -14.30 -4.68
CA HIS A 141 10.54 -15.36 -5.48
C HIS A 141 10.25 -16.64 -4.67
N LYS A 142 11.09 -16.99 -3.70
CA LYS A 142 10.79 -18.09 -2.75
C LYS A 142 9.55 -17.76 -1.94
N TYR A 143 9.51 -16.56 -1.34
CA TYR A 143 8.36 -16.11 -0.55
C TYR A 143 7.05 -16.14 -1.34
N VAL A 144 7.03 -15.61 -2.57
CA VAL A 144 5.83 -15.60 -3.42
C VAL A 144 5.35 -17.01 -3.72
N ARG A 145 6.26 -17.92 -4.12
CA ARG A 145 5.90 -19.34 -4.39
C ARG A 145 5.35 -20.06 -3.16
N ASP A 146 5.91 -19.80 -1.97
CA ASP A 146 5.44 -20.42 -0.74
C ASP A 146 4.06 -19.88 -0.33
N ALA A 147 3.83 -18.57 -0.52
CA ALA A 147 2.51 -17.96 -0.30
C ALA A 147 1.43 -18.48 -1.28
N GLU A 148 1.81 -18.87 -2.50
CA GLU A 148 0.90 -19.49 -3.46
C GLU A 148 0.56 -20.94 -3.11
N ARG A 149 1.52 -21.69 -2.58
CA ARG A 149 1.31 -23.09 -2.15
C ARG A 149 0.50 -23.22 -0.88
N GLY A 150 0.52 -22.19 -0.03
CA GLY A 150 -0.26 -22.16 1.22
C GLY A 150 -1.70 -21.68 1.08
N ARG A 151 -2.12 -21.35 -0.14
CA ARG A 151 -3.50 -20.98 -0.49
C ARG A 151 -4.22 -22.14 -1.13
#